data_4b9655c05e186fa9eca440a431a219ad
#
_entry.id   4b9655c05e186fa9eca440a431a219ad
#
_cell.length_a   1.000
_cell.length_b   1.000
_cell.length_c   1.000
_cell.angle_alpha   90.00
_cell.angle_beta   90.00
_cell.angle_gamma   90.00
#
_symmetry.space_group_name_H-M   'P 1'
#
loop_
_entity.id
_entity.type
_entity.pdbx_description
1 polymer ?
#
loop_
_entity_poly.entity_id
_entity_poly.type
_entity_poly.pdbx_seq_one_letter_code
_entity_poly.pdbx_strand_id
1 'polypeptide(L)'
;EDSFKLKPEALEAAITPKTKWLIFNSPSNPSGAAYNRDEMKAITDVLMRHQHVWLLTDDMYEHLVYDDFQFVTPVQVEPGLKDRTLTMNGVSKAYAMTGWRIGYAAGPMEIIKAMDMIQSQQTSGACSIAQWASVEALNGPQDFIQKNKAIFQGRRDLVVSMLNQAQGIECPTPEGAFYVYPSVAGMIGKKAPSGKAIENDQDFVTELLEEEGVAAVHGEPFGLGPNFRISYATSEELLEDACNRIQRFCANCR
;
A
#
# COMPACT_ATOMS: atom_id res chain seq x y z
N GLU A 1 -0.93 -17.33 -2.53
CA GLU A 1 -0.47 -17.85 -3.83
C GLU A 1 -0.41 -16.76 -4.91
N ASP A 2 -1.18 -15.67 -4.80
CA ASP A 2 -1.30 -14.64 -5.86
C ASP A 2 -0.53 -13.35 -5.57
N SER A 3 0.40 -13.37 -4.62
CA SER A 3 1.28 -12.23 -4.27
C SER A 3 0.53 -10.89 -4.05
N PHE A 4 -0.76 -10.96 -3.66
CA PHE A 4 -1.66 -9.81 -3.48
C PHE A 4 -1.89 -8.97 -4.76
N LYS A 5 -1.72 -9.55 -5.94
CA LYS A 5 -1.92 -8.88 -7.23
C LYS A 5 -3.24 -9.28 -7.86
N LEU A 6 -3.96 -8.29 -8.38
CA LEU A 6 -5.17 -8.52 -9.17
C LEU A 6 -4.81 -9.25 -10.48
N LYS A 7 -5.46 -10.37 -10.73
CA LYS A 7 -5.33 -11.11 -11.99
C LYS A 7 -6.25 -10.52 -13.08
N PRO A 8 -5.80 -10.49 -14.34
CA PRO A 8 -6.62 -10.00 -15.46
C PRO A 8 -7.98 -10.71 -15.56
N GLU A 9 -8.02 -12.02 -15.33
CA GLU A 9 -9.23 -12.84 -15.40
C GLU A 9 -10.22 -12.47 -14.30
N ALA A 10 -9.72 -12.15 -13.10
CA ALA A 10 -10.56 -11.70 -11.98
C ALA A 10 -11.12 -10.30 -12.26
N LEU A 11 -10.32 -9.40 -12.84
CA LEU A 11 -10.80 -8.08 -13.26
C LEU A 11 -11.88 -8.21 -14.33
N GLU A 12 -11.63 -9.02 -15.37
CA GLU A 12 -12.60 -9.26 -16.45
C GLU A 12 -13.95 -9.76 -15.90
N ALA A 13 -13.90 -10.71 -14.98
CA ALA A 13 -15.09 -11.31 -14.37
C ALA A 13 -15.85 -10.32 -13.46
N ALA A 14 -15.16 -9.34 -12.85
CA ALA A 14 -15.76 -8.37 -11.94
C ALA A 14 -16.40 -7.18 -12.67
N ILE A 15 -15.99 -6.87 -13.91
CA ILE A 15 -16.52 -5.76 -14.67
C ILE A 15 -17.95 -6.08 -15.15
N THR A 16 -18.85 -5.14 -14.92
CA THR A 16 -20.25 -5.19 -15.38
C THR A 16 -20.62 -3.88 -16.09
N PRO A 17 -21.76 -3.81 -16.79
CA PRO A 17 -22.24 -2.53 -17.36
C PRO A 17 -22.48 -1.42 -16.33
N LYS A 18 -22.52 -1.75 -15.03
CA LYS A 18 -22.65 -0.78 -13.93
C LYS A 18 -21.31 -0.32 -13.36
N THR A 19 -20.20 -0.98 -13.70
CA THR A 19 -18.87 -0.62 -13.24
C THR A 19 -18.47 0.74 -13.82
N LYS A 20 -18.17 1.72 -12.98
CA LYS A 20 -17.79 3.07 -13.41
C LYS A 20 -16.30 3.30 -13.30
N TRP A 21 -15.68 2.80 -12.23
CA TRP A 21 -14.27 3.03 -11.92
C TRP A 21 -13.58 1.73 -11.51
N LEU A 22 -12.34 1.58 -11.96
CA LEU A 22 -11.34 0.77 -11.30
C LEU A 22 -10.46 1.72 -10.48
N ILE A 23 -10.37 1.49 -9.16
CA ILE A 23 -9.40 2.17 -8.29
C ILE A 23 -8.22 1.23 -8.12
N PHE A 24 -7.04 1.67 -8.53
CA PHE A 24 -5.85 0.84 -8.63
C PHE A 24 -4.67 1.49 -7.89
N ASN A 25 -4.09 0.81 -6.92
CA ASN A 25 -2.97 1.30 -6.12
C ASN A 25 -1.75 0.40 -6.28
N SER A 26 -0.67 0.94 -6.85
CA SER A 26 0.60 0.24 -7.05
C SER A 26 1.78 1.22 -6.91
N PRO A 27 2.76 0.92 -6.02
CA PRO A 27 2.77 -0.13 -4.99
C PRO A 27 1.61 0.00 -4.01
N SER A 28 1.09 -1.13 -3.53
CA SER A 28 -0.17 -1.19 -2.79
C SER A 28 -0.01 -0.94 -1.29
N ASN A 29 -0.98 -0.28 -0.70
CA ASN A 29 -1.28 -0.35 0.72
C ASN A 29 -2.52 -1.26 0.88
N PRO A 30 -2.44 -2.43 1.55
CA PRO A 30 -1.52 -2.76 2.65
C PRO A 30 -0.32 -3.65 2.27
N SER A 31 -0.28 -4.26 1.09
CA SER A 31 0.60 -5.41 0.82
C SER A 31 2.02 -5.03 0.39
N GLY A 32 2.24 -3.82 -0.12
CA GLY A 32 3.49 -3.43 -0.77
C GLY A 32 3.73 -4.07 -2.13
N ALA A 33 2.77 -4.86 -2.64
CA ALA A 33 2.85 -5.46 -3.96
C ALA A 33 2.84 -4.40 -5.06
N ALA A 34 3.68 -4.57 -6.08
CA ALA A 34 3.76 -3.67 -7.22
C ALA A 34 3.72 -4.45 -8.54
N TYR A 35 3.18 -3.82 -9.58
CA TYR A 35 3.01 -4.44 -10.88
C TYR A 35 4.14 -4.05 -11.82
N ASN A 36 4.83 -5.05 -12.37
CA ASN A 36 5.79 -4.81 -13.45
C ASN A 36 5.07 -4.45 -14.75
N ARG A 37 5.85 -4.12 -15.80
CA ARG A 37 5.29 -3.66 -17.07
C ARG A 37 4.34 -4.69 -17.73
N ASP A 38 4.68 -5.98 -17.68
CA ASP A 38 3.89 -7.02 -18.32
C ASP A 38 2.61 -7.31 -17.53
N GLU A 39 2.69 -7.35 -16.20
CA GLU A 39 1.54 -7.47 -15.32
C GLU A 39 0.58 -6.26 -15.49
N MET A 40 1.15 -5.04 -15.54
CA MET A 40 0.38 -3.83 -15.79
C MET A 40 -0.27 -3.85 -17.18
N LYS A 41 0.45 -4.34 -18.22
CA LYS A 41 -0.10 -4.48 -19.57
C LYS A 41 -1.30 -5.42 -19.59
N ALA A 42 -1.23 -6.53 -18.90
CA ALA A 42 -2.33 -7.49 -18.83
C ALA A 42 -3.60 -6.87 -18.19
N ILE A 43 -3.45 -6.04 -17.15
CA ILE A 43 -4.57 -5.31 -16.53
C ILE A 43 -5.11 -4.23 -17.49
N THR A 44 -4.23 -3.46 -18.14
CA THR A 44 -4.66 -2.40 -19.07
C THR A 44 -5.34 -2.96 -20.31
N ASP A 45 -4.96 -4.15 -20.78
CA ASP A 45 -5.62 -4.84 -21.91
C ASP A 45 -7.07 -5.22 -21.57
N VAL A 46 -7.36 -5.59 -20.34
CA VAL A 46 -8.75 -5.76 -19.88
C VAL A 46 -9.51 -4.43 -19.99
N LEU A 47 -8.94 -3.35 -19.45
CA LEU A 47 -9.61 -2.04 -19.48
C LEU A 47 -9.83 -1.54 -20.92
N MET A 48 -8.94 -1.84 -21.86
CA MET A 48 -9.11 -1.46 -23.26
C MET A 48 -10.33 -2.13 -23.92
N ARG A 49 -10.77 -3.27 -23.45
CA ARG A 49 -12.01 -3.94 -23.88
C ARG A 49 -13.27 -3.32 -23.28
N HIS A 50 -13.13 -2.60 -22.14
CA HIS A 50 -14.24 -2.03 -21.36
C HIS A 50 -14.19 -0.49 -21.35
N GLN A 51 -14.53 0.13 -22.49
CA GLN A 51 -14.39 1.58 -22.71
C GLN A 51 -15.19 2.48 -21.75
N HIS A 52 -16.22 1.91 -21.08
CA HIS A 52 -17.06 2.64 -20.13
C HIS A 52 -16.43 2.73 -18.72
N VAL A 53 -15.37 1.97 -18.45
CA VAL A 53 -14.71 1.94 -17.13
C VAL A 53 -13.61 2.98 -17.09
N TRP A 54 -13.68 3.88 -16.13
CA TRP A 54 -12.65 4.86 -15.82
C TRP A 54 -11.60 4.24 -14.89
N LEU A 55 -10.38 4.74 -14.97
CA LEU A 55 -9.29 4.32 -14.09
C LEU A 55 -8.90 5.47 -13.16
N LEU A 56 -8.83 5.21 -11.85
CA LEU A 56 -8.11 6.02 -10.90
C LEU A 56 -6.87 5.22 -10.49
N THR A 57 -5.68 5.74 -10.79
CA THR A 57 -4.42 5.13 -10.31
C THR A 57 -3.83 5.96 -9.18
N ASP A 58 -3.53 5.29 -8.07
CA ASP A 58 -2.87 5.87 -6.90
C ASP A 58 -1.40 5.47 -6.91
N ASP A 59 -0.55 6.39 -7.38
CA ASP A 59 0.89 6.20 -7.60
C ASP A 59 1.71 6.75 -6.41
N MET A 60 1.09 6.93 -5.24
CA MET A 60 1.66 7.58 -4.05
C MET A 60 3.00 6.99 -3.59
N TYR A 61 3.28 5.73 -3.92
CA TYR A 61 4.50 5.03 -3.55
C TYR A 61 5.47 4.81 -4.72
N GLU A 62 5.33 5.51 -5.85
CA GLU A 62 6.14 5.33 -7.07
C GLU A 62 7.66 5.36 -6.84
N HIS A 63 8.12 6.16 -5.88
CA HIS A 63 9.53 6.28 -5.53
C HIS A 63 10.03 5.24 -4.52
N LEU A 64 9.13 4.50 -3.90
CA LEU A 64 9.42 3.51 -2.88
C LEU A 64 9.24 2.10 -3.44
N VAL A 65 10.13 1.73 -4.34
CA VAL A 65 10.24 0.39 -4.96
C VAL A 65 11.67 -0.12 -4.81
N TYR A 66 11.86 -1.42 -4.63
CA TYR A 66 13.10 -2.04 -4.18
C TYR A 66 13.64 -3.04 -5.21
N ASP A 67 14.85 -3.56 -4.98
CA ASP A 67 15.45 -4.66 -5.76
C ASP A 67 15.42 -4.42 -7.28
N ASP A 68 15.84 -3.23 -7.73
CA ASP A 68 15.84 -2.82 -9.16
C ASP A 68 14.46 -2.84 -9.84
N PHE A 69 13.38 -2.96 -9.04
CA PHE A 69 12.02 -2.89 -9.58
C PHE A 69 11.80 -1.55 -10.29
N GLN A 70 11.25 -1.62 -11.51
CA GLN A 70 10.93 -0.46 -12.31
C GLN A 70 9.45 -0.14 -12.22
N PHE A 71 9.14 0.96 -11.52
CA PHE A 71 7.76 1.46 -11.45
C PHE A 71 7.26 1.89 -12.83
N VAL A 72 6.03 1.55 -13.12
CA VAL A 72 5.29 2.02 -14.31
C VAL A 72 3.87 2.37 -13.91
N THR A 73 3.34 3.47 -14.46
CA THR A 73 1.91 3.79 -14.35
C THR A 73 1.12 3.24 -15.54
N PRO A 74 -0.17 2.93 -15.38
CA PRO A 74 -1.00 2.36 -16.45
C PRO A 74 -0.96 3.15 -17.78
N VAL A 75 -0.96 4.49 -17.72
CA VAL A 75 -0.93 5.33 -18.93
C VAL A 75 0.42 5.30 -19.67
N GLN A 76 1.53 5.01 -18.97
CA GLN A 76 2.83 4.78 -19.62
C GLN A 76 2.87 3.45 -20.36
N VAL A 77 2.12 2.46 -19.88
CA VAL A 77 2.05 1.13 -20.50
C VAL A 77 1.03 1.11 -21.63
N GLU A 78 -0.12 1.75 -21.44
CA GLU A 78 -1.20 1.85 -22.42
C GLU A 78 -1.70 3.29 -22.55
N PRO A 79 -1.09 4.08 -23.49
CA PRO A 79 -1.46 5.49 -23.68
C PRO A 79 -2.92 5.72 -24.09
N GLY A 80 -3.58 4.69 -24.65
CA GLY A 80 -5.01 4.74 -25.00
C GLY A 80 -5.96 4.92 -23.81
N LEU A 81 -5.46 4.74 -22.58
CA LEU A 81 -6.22 4.98 -21.35
C LEU A 81 -6.24 6.45 -20.92
N LYS A 82 -5.38 7.32 -21.48
CA LYS A 82 -5.15 8.69 -21.00
C LYS A 82 -6.44 9.50 -20.81
N ASP A 83 -7.37 9.41 -21.76
CA ASP A 83 -8.58 10.24 -21.76
C ASP A 83 -9.67 9.77 -20.77
N ARG A 84 -9.39 8.70 -20.01
CA ARG A 84 -10.28 8.17 -18.97
C ARG A 84 -9.51 7.69 -17.73
N THR A 85 -8.32 8.24 -17.52
CA THR A 85 -7.51 7.96 -16.32
C THR A 85 -7.32 9.22 -15.49
N LEU A 86 -7.56 9.10 -14.19
CA LEU A 86 -7.16 10.06 -13.16
C LEU A 86 -5.95 9.49 -12.43
N THR A 87 -4.77 10.05 -12.65
CA THR A 87 -3.55 9.68 -11.92
C THR A 87 -3.43 10.55 -10.67
N MET A 88 -3.39 9.91 -9.51
CA MET A 88 -3.25 10.56 -8.21
C MET A 88 -1.86 10.30 -7.62
N ASN A 89 -1.27 11.33 -7.03
CA ASN A 89 0.00 11.27 -6.34
C ASN A 89 0.07 12.33 -5.24
N GLY A 90 1.20 12.45 -4.55
CA GLY A 90 1.37 13.45 -3.50
C GLY A 90 2.75 13.44 -2.87
N VAL A 91 2.99 14.45 -2.05
CA VAL A 91 4.27 14.64 -1.35
C VAL A 91 4.35 13.90 0.00
N SER A 92 3.26 13.27 0.43
CA SER A 92 3.16 12.71 1.78
C SER A 92 4.18 11.61 2.06
N LYS A 93 4.52 10.76 1.07
CA LYS A 93 5.29 9.53 1.27
C LYS A 93 6.75 9.69 0.90
N ALA A 94 7.07 9.85 -0.37
CA ALA A 94 8.45 9.98 -0.84
C ALA A 94 9.18 11.18 -0.21
N TYR A 95 8.46 12.25 0.06
CA TYR A 95 8.98 13.49 0.63
C TYR A 95 8.78 13.62 2.15
N ALA A 96 8.26 12.57 2.82
CA ALA A 96 7.97 12.56 4.26
C ALA A 96 7.10 13.75 4.74
N MET A 97 6.19 14.24 3.90
CA MET A 97 5.37 15.44 4.12
C MET A 97 3.93 15.10 4.49
N THR A 98 3.68 14.09 5.31
CA THR A 98 2.33 13.68 5.69
C THR A 98 1.54 14.78 6.38
N GLY A 99 2.20 15.57 7.24
CA GLY A 99 1.60 16.69 7.99
C GLY A 99 1.20 17.89 7.13
N TRP A 100 1.76 18.02 5.93
CA TRP A 100 1.47 19.11 5.01
C TRP A 100 0.14 18.96 4.26
N ARG A 101 -0.43 17.75 4.24
CA ARG A 101 -1.74 17.45 3.67
C ARG A 101 -1.90 17.85 2.20
N ILE A 102 -0.91 17.56 1.35
CA ILE A 102 -0.94 17.82 -0.10
C ILE A 102 -0.95 16.51 -0.89
N GLY A 103 -1.93 16.38 -1.74
CA GLY A 103 -2.00 15.47 -2.87
C GLY A 103 -2.34 16.24 -4.14
N TYR A 104 -2.09 15.66 -5.27
CA TYR A 104 -2.42 16.20 -6.58
C TYR A 104 -2.88 15.10 -7.53
N ALA A 105 -3.62 15.49 -8.54
CA ALA A 105 -4.10 14.58 -9.56
C ALA A 105 -3.96 15.20 -10.96
N ALA A 106 -3.73 14.34 -11.94
CA ALA A 106 -3.72 14.69 -13.35
C ALA A 106 -4.69 13.79 -14.11
N GLY A 107 -5.49 14.38 -14.99
CA GLY A 107 -6.49 13.62 -15.76
C GLY A 107 -7.27 14.48 -16.73
N PRO A 108 -8.34 13.95 -17.33
CA PRO A 108 -9.20 14.67 -18.24
C PRO A 108 -9.78 15.94 -17.63
N MET A 109 -9.80 17.00 -18.42
CA MET A 109 -10.18 18.36 -17.98
C MET A 109 -11.57 18.41 -17.32
N GLU A 110 -12.51 17.62 -17.80
CA GLU A 110 -13.88 17.57 -17.23
C GLU A 110 -13.89 17.06 -15.80
N ILE A 111 -13.09 16.01 -15.47
CA ILE A 111 -12.95 15.49 -14.11
C ILE A 111 -12.23 16.50 -13.23
N ILE A 112 -11.13 17.09 -13.72
CA ILE A 112 -10.37 18.09 -12.94
C ILE A 112 -11.24 19.30 -12.61
N LYS A 113 -12.03 19.81 -13.57
CA LYS A 113 -12.98 20.92 -13.31
C LYS A 113 -14.06 20.56 -12.31
N ALA A 114 -14.59 19.32 -12.35
CA ALA A 114 -15.57 18.85 -11.39
C ALA A 114 -14.98 18.75 -9.98
N MET A 115 -13.73 18.26 -9.85
CA MET A 115 -13.00 18.19 -8.58
C MET A 115 -12.76 19.60 -8.01
N ASP A 116 -12.29 20.54 -8.84
CA ASP A 116 -12.06 21.94 -8.43
C ASP A 116 -13.35 22.61 -7.94
N MET A 117 -14.46 22.42 -8.66
CA MET A 117 -15.77 22.92 -8.24
C MET A 117 -16.19 22.39 -6.87
N ILE A 118 -16.06 21.09 -6.63
CA ILE A 118 -16.42 20.48 -5.35
C ILE A 118 -15.49 20.97 -4.24
N GLN A 119 -14.17 20.98 -4.48
CA GLN A 119 -13.18 21.42 -3.51
C GLN A 119 -13.39 22.89 -3.13
N SER A 120 -13.69 23.75 -4.09
CA SER A 120 -13.94 25.20 -3.83
C SER A 120 -15.10 25.44 -2.87
N GLN A 121 -16.12 24.55 -2.87
CA GLN A 121 -17.28 24.65 -2.00
C GLN A 121 -17.07 23.99 -0.62
N GLN A 122 -16.14 23.04 -0.51
CA GLN A 122 -15.91 22.30 0.73
C GLN A 122 -14.78 22.93 1.57
N THR A 123 -13.62 23.15 0.96
CA THR A 123 -12.38 23.55 1.68
C THR A 123 -11.71 24.79 1.08
N SER A 124 -12.26 25.35 0.02
CA SER A 124 -11.71 26.43 -0.79
C SER A 124 -10.40 26.07 -1.51
N GLY A 125 -9.58 25.19 -0.98
CA GLY A 125 -8.33 24.75 -1.56
C GLY A 125 -7.32 24.29 -0.50
N ALA A 126 -6.20 23.74 -0.97
CA ALA A 126 -5.12 23.34 -0.10
C ALA A 126 -4.37 24.57 0.48
N CYS A 127 -3.78 24.42 1.66
CA CYS A 127 -3.00 25.47 2.30
C CYS A 127 -1.89 25.99 1.37
N SER A 128 -1.82 27.31 1.14
CA SER A 128 -0.86 27.91 0.20
C SER A 128 0.60 27.71 0.61
N ILE A 129 0.89 27.73 1.91
CA ILE A 129 2.25 27.43 2.43
C ILE A 129 2.63 26.00 2.09
N ALA A 130 1.71 25.05 2.25
CA ALA A 130 1.93 23.66 1.92
C ALA A 130 2.11 23.43 0.40
N GLN A 131 1.39 24.20 -0.43
CA GLN A 131 1.57 24.16 -1.89
C GLN A 131 2.99 24.61 -2.28
N TRP A 132 3.49 25.74 -1.75
CA TRP A 132 4.85 26.22 -2.02
C TRP A 132 5.93 25.27 -1.50
N ALA A 133 5.73 24.67 -0.31
CA ALA A 133 6.62 23.62 0.19
C ALA A 133 6.65 22.41 -0.76
N SER A 134 5.51 22.04 -1.35
CA SER A 134 5.42 20.95 -2.33
C SER A 134 6.10 21.30 -3.66
N VAL A 135 6.03 22.57 -4.09
CA VAL A 135 6.78 23.05 -5.27
C VAL A 135 8.28 22.84 -5.07
N GLU A 136 8.81 23.22 -3.90
CA GLU A 136 10.23 22.99 -3.57
C GLU A 136 10.55 21.50 -3.48
N ALA A 137 9.71 20.71 -2.83
CA ALA A 137 9.90 19.26 -2.74
C ALA A 137 10.00 18.59 -4.11
N LEU A 138 9.15 18.98 -5.06
CA LEU A 138 9.08 18.37 -6.39
C LEU A 138 10.17 18.87 -7.36
N ASN A 139 10.65 20.11 -7.21
CA ASN A 139 11.61 20.74 -8.13
C ASN A 139 13.03 20.84 -7.54
N GLY A 140 13.18 20.71 -6.23
CA GLY A 140 14.46 20.76 -5.54
C GLY A 140 15.29 19.47 -5.71
N PRO A 141 16.42 19.36 -4.98
CA PRO A 141 17.28 18.17 -5.04
C PRO A 141 16.53 16.90 -4.65
N GLN A 142 16.73 15.80 -5.40
CA GLN A 142 16.04 14.53 -5.21
C GLN A 142 16.93 13.42 -4.60
N ASP A 143 18.19 13.70 -4.29
CA ASP A 143 19.17 12.71 -3.81
C ASP A 143 18.73 11.98 -2.54
N PHE A 144 17.96 12.66 -1.68
CA PHE A 144 17.47 12.08 -0.44
C PHE A 144 16.46 10.93 -0.68
N ILE A 145 15.74 10.93 -1.81
CA ILE A 145 14.78 9.86 -2.16
C ILE A 145 15.53 8.54 -2.29
N GLN A 146 16.68 8.53 -3.00
CA GLN A 146 17.48 7.32 -3.18
C GLN A 146 18.08 6.83 -1.85
N LYS A 147 18.53 7.77 -1.00
CA LYS A 147 19.04 7.44 0.34
C LYS A 147 17.94 6.82 1.22
N ASN A 148 16.75 7.43 1.22
CA ASN A 148 15.59 6.91 1.97
C ASN A 148 15.13 5.55 1.43
N LYS A 149 15.11 5.36 0.11
CA LYS A 149 14.81 4.07 -0.52
C LYS A 149 15.72 2.95 0.00
N ALA A 150 17.04 3.18 0.06
CA ALA A 150 17.99 2.21 0.58
C ALA A 150 17.73 1.87 2.06
N ILE A 151 17.40 2.87 2.89
CA ILE A 151 17.05 2.68 4.31
C ILE A 151 15.76 1.84 4.41
N PHE A 152 14.72 2.17 3.65
CA PHE A 152 13.48 1.41 3.68
C PHE A 152 13.64 -0.03 3.17
N GLN A 153 14.50 -0.26 2.18
CA GLN A 153 14.83 -1.61 1.73
C GLN A 153 15.47 -2.43 2.85
N GLY A 154 16.46 -1.88 3.56
CA GLY A 154 17.08 -2.55 4.72
C GLY A 154 16.07 -2.89 5.81
N ARG A 155 15.17 -1.96 6.14
CA ARG A 155 14.08 -2.19 7.11
C ARG A 155 13.09 -3.25 6.66
N ARG A 156 12.72 -3.26 5.38
CA ARG A 156 11.90 -4.32 4.78
C ARG A 156 12.54 -5.68 4.99
N ASP A 157 13.81 -5.81 4.61
CA ASP A 157 14.54 -7.07 4.67
C ASP A 157 14.66 -7.58 6.10
N LEU A 158 14.94 -6.68 7.06
CA LEU A 158 14.95 -6.97 8.49
C LEU A 158 13.59 -7.53 8.95
N VAL A 159 12.51 -6.79 8.71
CA VAL A 159 11.16 -7.15 9.18
C VAL A 159 10.70 -8.46 8.55
N VAL A 160 10.88 -8.64 7.23
CA VAL A 160 10.50 -9.88 6.53
C VAL A 160 11.27 -11.07 7.09
N SER A 161 12.60 -10.92 7.28
CA SER A 161 13.44 -11.98 7.85
C SER A 161 13.00 -12.39 9.25
N MET A 162 12.72 -11.42 10.12
CA MET A 162 12.32 -11.68 11.51
C MET A 162 10.92 -12.27 11.61
N LEU A 163 9.96 -11.77 10.82
CA LEU A 163 8.59 -12.29 10.84
C LEU A 163 8.51 -13.73 10.33
N ASN A 164 9.30 -14.09 9.31
CA ASN A 164 9.36 -15.48 8.81
C ASN A 164 10.02 -16.47 9.79
N GLN A 165 10.62 -15.98 10.88
CA GLN A 165 11.09 -16.82 11.99
C GLN A 165 10.02 -17.00 13.08
N ALA A 166 8.93 -16.22 13.02
CA ALA A 166 7.83 -16.34 13.97
C ALA A 166 6.95 -17.54 13.62
N GLN A 167 6.63 -18.36 14.62
CA GLN A 167 5.79 -19.55 14.43
C GLN A 167 4.40 -19.17 13.89
N GLY A 168 3.98 -19.77 12.79
CA GLY A 168 2.65 -19.60 12.21
C GLY A 168 2.42 -18.30 11.45
N ILE A 169 3.50 -17.54 11.17
CA ILE A 169 3.48 -16.34 10.33
C ILE A 169 4.19 -16.65 9.01
N GLU A 170 3.63 -16.17 7.91
CA GLU A 170 4.23 -16.16 6.58
C GLU A 170 4.21 -14.74 6.05
N CYS A 171 5.40 -14.17 5.80
CA CYS A 171 5.58 -12.80 5.34
C CYS A 171 6.24 -12.78 3.96
N PRO A 172 5.48 -12.55 2.88
CA PRO A 172 6.05 -12.32 1.56
C PRO A 172 6.88 -11.04 1.53
N THR A 173 7.93 -11.03 0.71
CA THR A 173 8.75 -9.82 0.49
C THR A 173 8.02 -8.89 -0.47
N PRO A 174 7.63 -7.66 -0.05
CA PRO A 174 6.98 -6.70 -0.92
C PRO A 174 7.96 -6.04 -1.89
N GLU A 175 7.47 -5.69 -3.09
CA GLU A 175 8.25 -4.96 -4.09
C GLU A 175 8.35 -3.46 -3.80
N GLY A 176 7.42 -2.91 -2.98
CA GLY A 176 7.40 -1.46 -2.75
C GLY A 176 6.64 -1.02 -1.50
N ALA A 177 6.35 0.27 -1.40
CA ALA A 177 5.76 0.98 -0.25
C ALA A 177 6.63 0.83 1.02
N PHE A 178 6.05 0.90 2.20
CA PHE A 178 6.73 0.65 3.48
C PHE A 178 5.86 -0.18 4.43
N TYR A 179 5.19 -1.19 3.85
CA TYR A 179 4.32 -2.12 4.57
C TYR A 179 4.71 -3.55 4.26
N VAL A 180 4.55 -4.42 5.25
CA VAL A 180 4.42 -5.86 5.07
C VAL A 180 3.01 -6.29 5.45
N TYR A 181 2.54 -7.37 4.82
CA TYR A 181 1.20 -7.90 5.01
C TYR A 181 1.22 -9.41 5.23
N PRO A 182 1.86 -9.85 6.35
CA PRO A 182 2.02 -11.26 6.65
C PRO A 182 0.69 -11.95 6.95
N SER A 183 0.62 -13.24 6.61
CA SER A 183 -0.46 -14.14 6.99
C SER A 183 -0.25 -14.65 8.42
N VAL A 184 -1.33 -14.74 9.17
CA VAL A 184 -1.40 -15.39 10.50
C VAL A 184 -2.24 -16.67 10.47
N ALA A 185 -2.42 -17.27 9.30
CA ALA A 185 -3.22 -18.49 9.16
C ALA A 185 -2.78 -19.61 10.10
N GLY A 186 -1.47 -19.74 10.35
CA GLY A 186 -0.92 -20.72 11.29
C GLY A 186 -1.17 -20.42 12.77
N MET A 187 -1.77 -19.27 13.11
CA MET A 187 -2.15 -18.89 14.46
C MET A 187 -3.65 -19.07 14.73
N ILE A 188 -4.46 -19.18 13.67
CA ILE A 188 -5.91 -19.37 13.81
C ILE A 188 -6.21 -20.71 14.47
N GLY A 189 -7.08 -20.70 15.48
CA GLY A 189 -7.45 -21.85 16.29
C GLY A 189 -6.58 -22.06 17.53
N LYS A 190 -5.47 -21.33 17.66
CA LYS A 190 -4.63 -21.34 18.87
C LYS A 190 -5.21 -20.46 19.97
N LYS A 191 -4.66 -20.59 21.17
CA LYS A 191 -4.97 -19.73 22.32
C LYS A 191 -3.79 -18.82 22.60
N ALA A 192 -4.06 -17.54 22.75
CA ALA A 192 -3.12 -16.55 23.24
C ALA A 192 -2.66 -16.86 24.67
N PRO A 193 -1.56 -16.27 25.17
CA PRO A 193 -1.13 -16.42 26.56
C PRO A 193 -2.20 -16.06 27.59
N SER A 194 -3.08 -15.10 27.29
CA SER A 194 -4.27 -14.75 28.08
C SER A 194 -5.28 -15.90 28.24
N GLY A 195 -5.21 -16.91 27.35
CA GLY A 195 -6.18 -18.00 27.26
C GLY A 195 -7.31 -17.75 26.25
N LYS A 196 -7.37 -16.55 25.63
CA LYS A 196 -8.36 -16.23 24.59
C LYS A 196 -8.05 -16.96 23.29
N ALA A 197 -9.08 -17.49 22.64
CA ALA A 197 -8.93 -18.11 21.32
C ALA A 197 -8.67 -17.04 20.24
N ILE A 198 -7.77 -17.34 19.32
CA ILE A 198 -7.49 -16.55 18.12
C ILE A 198 -8.33 -17.16 16.99
N GLU A 199 -9.50 -16.56 16.73
CA GLU A 199 -10.44 -17.07 15.72
C GLU A 199 -10.24 -16.40 14.35
N ASN A 200 -9.65 -15.20 14.35
CA ASN A 200 -9.41 -14.38 13.16
C ASN A 200 -8.20 -13.44 13.38
N ASP A 201 -7.87 -12.64 12.36
CA ASP A 201 -6.76 -11.69 12.40
C ASP A 201 -7.01 -10.50 13.35
N GLN A 202 -8.25 -10.12 13.61
CA GLN A 202 -8.57 -9.10 14.59
C GLN A 202 -8.25 -9.58 16.01
N ASP A 203 -8.60 -10.82 16.35
CA ASP A 203 -8.24 -11.41 17.64
C ASP A 203 -6.72 -11.46 17.80
N PHE A 204 -6.00 -11.87 16.74
CA PHE A 204 -4.54 -11.93 16.76
C PHE A 204 -3.93 -10.56 17.09
N VAL A 205 -4.30 -9.49 16.38
CA VAL A 205 -3.70 -8.16 16.62
C VAL A 205 -4.15 -7.55 17.94
N THR A 206 -5.36 -7.87 18.41
CA THR A 206 -5.85 -7.42 19.71
C THR A 206 -5.04 -8.04 20.83
N GLU A 207 -4.88 -9.37 20.84
CA GLU A 207 -4.10 -10.07 21.85
C GLU A 207 -2.61 -9.69 21.78
N LEU A 208 -2.05 -9.48 20.59
CA LEU A 208 -0.68 -9.00 20.41
C LEU A 208 -0.49 -7.61 21.03
N LEU A 209 -1.46 -6.72 20.90
CA LEU A 209 -1.41 -5.41 21.52
C LEU A 209 -1.51 -5.50 23.06
N GLU A 210 -2.43 -6.29 23.58
CA GLU A 210 -2.67 -6.41 25.02
C GLU A 210 -1.49 -7.09 25.74
N GLU A 211 -0.93 -8.15 25.16
CA GLU A 211 0.13 -8.95 25.79
C GLU A 211 1.54 -8.38 25.59
N GLU A 212 1.80 -7.81 24.42
CA GLU A 212 3.15 -7.40 24.00
C GLU A 212 3.30 -5.92 23.69
N GLY A 213 2.20 -5.15 23.65
CA GLY A 213 2.22 -3.71 23.34
C GLY A 213 2.59 -3.40 21.90
N VAL A 214 2.38 -4.33 20.96
CA VAL A 214 2.65 -4.13 19.53
C VAL A 214 1.35 -3.83 18.80
N ALA A 215 1.22 -2.60 18.30
CA ALA A 215 0.08 -2.18 17.51
C ALA A 215 0.25 -2.54 16.03
N ALA A 216 -0.72 -3.27 15.49
CA ALA A 216 -0.80 -3.64 14.07
C ALA A 216 -2.24 -3.47 13.57
N VAL A 217 -2.44 -3.52 12.26
CA VAL A 217 -3.78 -3.39 11.67
C VAL A 217 -4.19 -4.73 11.08
N HIS A 218 -5.31 -5.29 11.54
CA HIS A 218 -5.85 -6.56 11.00
C HIS A 218 -6.27 -6.40 9.53
N GLY A 219 -6.34 -7.52 8.82
CA GLY A 219 -6.49 -7.54 7.36
C GLY A 219 -7.92 -7.44 6.89
N GLU A 220 -8.90 -7.84 7.69
CA GLU A 220 -10.31 -7.86 7.31
C GLU A 220 -10.80 -6.50 6.74
N PRO A 221 -10.47 -5.32 7.31
CA PRO A 221 -10.83 -4.03 6.73
C PRO A 221 -10.22 -3.73 5.36
N PHE A 222 -9.18 -4.45 4.96
CA PHE A 222 -8.60 -4.39 3.61
C PHE A 222 -9.21 -5.44 2.66
N GLY A 223 -10.17 -6.22 3.13
CA GLY A 223 -10.87 -7.25 2.35
C GLY A 223 -10.13 -8.59 2.24
N LEU A 224 -9.06 -8.80 2.99
CA LEU A 224 -8.29 -10.04 2.95
C LEU A 224 -7.71 -10.41 4.33
N GLY A 225 -8.35 -11.37 5.00
CA GLY A 225 -7.85 -12.07 6.18
C GLY A 225 -7.47 -13.52 5.83
N PRO A 226 -6.77 -14.25 6.72
CA PRO A 226 -6.21 -13.78 7.99
C PRO A 226 -4.80 -13.19 7.81
N ASN A 227 -4.74 -11.90 7.67
CA ASN A 227 -3.49 -11.15 7.51
C ASN A 227 -3.43 -9.96 8.48
N PHE A 228 -2.26 -9.34 8.63
CA PHE A 228 -2.14 -8.07 9.33
C PHE A 228 -1.09 -7.18 8.70
N ARG A 229 -1.27 -5.86 8.81
CA ARG A 229 -0.32 -4.89 8.25
C ARG A 229 0.60 -4.34 9.32
N ILE A 230 1.90 -4.34 9.03
CA ILE A 230 2.93 -3.60 9.74
C ILE A 230 3.51 -2.53 8.83
N SER A 231 3.68 -1.31 9.36
CA SER A 231 4.47 -0.26 8.72
C SER A 231 5.91 -0.32 9.24
N TYR A 232 6.90 -0.33 8.34
CA TYR A 232 8.31 -0.23 8.74
C TYR A 232 8.88 1.18 8.58
N ALA A 233 8.00 2.20 8.57
CA ALA A 233 8.39 3.61 8.55
C ALA A 233 8.73 4.14 9.96
N THR A 234 9.62 3.44 10.68
CA THR A 234 10.13 3.80 12.01
C THR A 234 11.60 3.39 12.14
N SER A 235 12.24 3.57 13.31
CA SER A 235 13.64 3.19 13.49
C SER A 235 13.86 1.67 13.48
N GLU A 236 15.07 1.22 13.16
CA GLU A 236 15.43 -0.20 13.12
C GLU A 236 15.33 -0.84 14.49
N GLU A 237 15.74 -0.13 15.56
CA GLU A 237 15.65 -0.62 16.94
C GLU A 237 14.21 -0.91 17.35
N LEU A 238 13.26 -0.04 16.97
CA LEU A 238 11.83 -0.26 17.24
C LEU A 238 11.25 -1.42 16.41
N LEU A 239 11.74 -1.61 15.20
CA LEU A 239 11.32 -2.72 14.35
C LEU A 239 11.83 -4.06 14.90
N GLU A 240 13.09 -4.12 15.30
CA GLU A 240 13.68 -5.31 15.94
C GLU A 240 12.93 -5.67 17.23
N ASP A 241 12.68 -4.70 18.11
CA ASP A 241 11.95 -4.91 19.35
C ASP A 241 10.53 -5.42 19.07
N ALA A 242 9.80 -4.79 18.14
CA ALA A 242 8.45 -5.21 17.78
C ALA A 242 8.44 -6.64 17.18
N CYS A 243 9.36 -6.96 16.29
CA CYS A 243 9.45 -8.30 15.70
C CYS A 243 9.81 -9.37 16.74
N ASN A 244 10.73 -9.07 17.68
CA ASN A 244 11.05 -9.97 18.78
C ASN A 244 9.83 -10.23 19.69
N ARG A 245 9.02 -9.21 19.96
CA ARG A 245 7.77 -9.35 20.72
C ARG A 245 6.75 -10.20 19.97
N ILE A 246 6.60 -10.01 18.65
CA ILE A 246 5.73 -10.85 17.81
C ILE A 246 6.18 -12.32 17.87
N GLN A 247 7.47 -12.59 17.70
CA GLN A 247 8.03 -13.95 17.79
C GLN A 247 7.72 -14.59 19.15
N ARG A 248 7.93 -13.84 20.25
CA ARG A 248 7.65 -14.29 21.61
C ARG A 248 6.16 -14.57 21.82
N PHE A 249 5.28 -13.70 21.35
CA PHE A 249 3.84 -13.91 21.39
C PHE A 249 3.45 -15.19 20.67
N CYS A 250 3.89 -15.35 19.42
CA CYS A 250 3.58 -16.55 18.63
C CYS A 250 4.09 -17.85 19.27
N ALA A 251 5.28 -17.82 19.86
CA ALA A 251 5.86 -18.99 20.55
C ALA A 251 5.10 -19.39 21.82
N ASN A 252 4.43 -18.45 22.48
CA ASN A 252 3.67 -18.68 23.71
C ASN A 252 2.19 -19.05 23.45
N CYS A 253 1.70 -18.93 22.23
CA CYS A 253 0.37 -19.40 21.83
C CYS A 253 0.32 -20.94 21.77
N ARG A 254 -0.81 -21.54 22.18
CA ARG A 254 -0.97 -23.01 22.34
C ARG A 254 -2.12 -23.55 21.51
#